data_a31bdbe28cf5060ab18b985ccbf81abd
#
_entry.id   a31bdbe28cf5060ab18b985ccbf81abd
#
_cell.length_a   1.000
_cell.length_b   1.000
_cell.length_c   1.000
_cell.angle_alpha   90.00
_cell.angle_beta   90.00
_cell.angle_gamma   90.00
#
_symmetry.space_group_name_H-M   'P 1'
#
loop_
_entity.id
_entity.type
_entity.pdbx_description
1 polymer ?
#
loop_
_entity_poly.entity_id
_entity_poly.type
_entity_poly.pdbx_seq_one_letter_code
_entity_poly.pdbx_strand_id
1 'polypeptide(L)'
;MLITESANLIKNSKHAVVLSGAGISTPSGIPDFRSTSGGLWEEFDPMEVASLSVFRITPSKFFNWFRPMAKTIYEAAPNPAHLALAELEKRGYIQEIITQNIDVLHQKAGSKNVI
;
A
#
# COMPACT_ATOMS: atom_id res chain seq x y z
N MET A 1 22.23 -10.35 -10.98
CA MET A 1 22.85 -9.08 -11.39
C MET A 1 22.05 -7.89 -10.93
N LEU A 2 20.83 -7.67 -11.40
CA LEU A 2 19.98 -6.53 -11.00
C LEU A 2 19.74 -6.40 -9.47
N ILE A 3 19.51 -7.49 -8.76
CA ILE A 3 19.30 -7.48 -7.30
C ILE A 3 20.54 -6.98 -6.57
N THR A 4 21.71 -7.44 -6.95
CA THR A 4 22.98 -7.03 -6.34
C THR A 4 23.27 -5.55 -6.61
N GLU A 5 23.01 -5.07 -7.81
CA GLU A 5 23.16 -3.66 -8.15
C GLU A 5 22.20 -2.78 -7.34
N SER A 6 20.91 -3.16 -7.28
CA SER A 6 19.91 -2.46 -6.47
C SER A 6 20.29 -2.44 -4.99
N ALA A 7 20.74 -3.55 -4.45
CA ALA A 7 21.21 -3.64 -3.06
C ALA A 7 22.42 -2.73 -2.81
N ASN A 8 23.36 -2.67 -3.74
CA ASN A 8 24.51 -1.78 -3.63
C ASN A 8 24.14 -0.30 -3.72
N LEU A 9 23.20 0.05 -4.60
CA LEU A 9 22.68 1.42 -4.68
C LEU A 9 22.05 1.86 -3.35
N ILE A 10 21.18 1.03 -2.78
CA ILE A 10 20.54 1.32 -1.49
C ILE A 10 21.62 1.42 -0.39
N LYS A 11 22.52 0.45 -0.32
CA LYS A 11 23.58 0.39 0.70
C LYS A 11 24.53 1.60 0.67
N ASN A 12 24.82 2.12 -0.53
CA ASN A 12 25.72 3.26 -0.72
C ASN A 12 24.99 4.62 -0.76
N SER A 13 23.68 4.61 -0.69
CA SER A 13 22.89 5.84 -0.64
C SER A 13 23.10 6.56 0.68
N LYS A 14 23.24 7.88 0.62
CA LYS A 14 23.29 8.73 1.82
C LYS A 14 21.91 8.98 2.42
N HIS A 15 20.87 8.94 1.59
CA HIS A 15 19.49 9.17 1.99
C HIS A 15 18.55 8.45 1.01
N ALA A 16 18.08 7.29 1.41
CA ALA A 16 17.14 6.52 0.62
C ALA A 16 15.73 6.62 1.21
N VAL A 17 14.75 6.86 0.37
CA VAL A 17 13.32 6.87 0.71
C VAL A 17 12.59 5.86 -0.15
N VAL A 18 11.53 5.30 0.40
CA VAL A 18 10.63 4.39 -0.31
C VAL A 18 9.35 5.14 -0.66
N LEU A 19 8.91 5.03 -1.91
CA LEU A 19 7.57 5.43 -2.32
C LEU A 19 6.76 4.18 -2.66
N SER A 20 5.67 3.93 -1.95
CA SER A 20 4.85 2.75 -2.15
C SER A 20 3.39 3.08 -2.48
N GLY A 21 2.74 2.17 -3.16
CA GLY A 21 1.33 2.23 -3.55
C GLY A 21 0.65 0.88 -3.37
N ALA A 22 -0.58 0.74 -3.85
CA ALA A 22 -1.45 -0.42 -3.64
C ALA A 22 -0.82 -1.75 -4.06
N GLY A 23 0.05 -1.74 -5.08
CA GLY A 23 0.73 -2.95 -5.58
C GLY A 23 1.56 -3.70 -4.55
N ILE A 24 2.13 -3.02 -3.54
CA ILE A 24 2.89 -3.70 -2.48
C ILE A 24 1.99 -4.54 -1.57
N SER A 25 0.71 -4.21 -1.49
CA SER A 25 -0.25 -4.86 -0.57
C SER A 25 -1.07 -5.96 -1.24
N THR A 26 -0.94 -6.17 -2.56
CA THR A 26 -1.68 -7.23 -3.26
C THR A 26 -1.32 -8.63 -2.76
N PRO A 27 -0.05 -8.98 -2.44
CA PRO A 27 0.28 -10.26 -1.82
C PRO A 27 -0.30 -10.43 -0.40
N SER A 28 -0.77 -9.36 0.23
CA SER A 28 -1.47 -9.39 1.52
C SER A 28 -2.98 -9.59 1.39
N GLY A 29 -3.48 -9.77 0.16
CA GLY A 29 -4.91 -9.98 -0.13
C GLY A 29 -5.71 -8.69 -0.33
N ILE A 30 -5.07 -7.53 -0.38
CA ILE A 30 -5.74 -6.25 -0.66
C ILE A 30 -5.64 -6.01 -2.17
N PRO A 31 -6.77 -5.96 -2.91
CA PRO A 31 -6.72 -5.70 -4.33
C PRO A 31 -6.20 -4.28 -4.60
N ASP A 32 -5.40 -4.11 -5.64
CA ASP A 32 -5.06 -2.79 -6.15
C ASP A 32 -6.24 -2.20 -6.96
N PHE A 33 -6.06 -0.94 -7.42
CA PHE A 33 -7.16 -0.25 -8.10
C PHE A 33 -7.21 -0.55 -9.61
N ARG A 34 -6.07 -0.70 -10.28
CA ARG A 34 -5.95 -0.60 -11.73
C ARG A 34 -5.45 -1.84 -12.45
N SER A 35 -5.06 -2.89 -11.75
CA SER A 35 -4.62 -4.13 -12.39
C SER A 35 -5.69 -4.70 -13.31
N THR A 36 -5.28 -5.14 -14.49
CA THR A 36 -6.15 -5.78 -15.49
C THR A 36 -6.58 -7.19 -15.11
N SER A 37 -6.18 -7.65 -13.95
CA SER A 37 -6.53 -8.97 -13.40
C SER A 37 -6.84 -8.83 -11.91
N GLY A 38 -8.09 -8.49 -11.59
CA GLY A 38 -8.59 -8.38 -10.21
C GLY A 38 -8.40 -7.02 -9.55
N GLY A 39 -8.10 -5.96 -10.29
CA GLY A 39 -8.13 -4.60 -9.78
C GLY A 39 -9.56 -4.13 -9.49
N LEU A 40 -9.74 -3.26 -8.48
CA LEU A 40 -11.08 -2.79 -8.06
C LEU A 40 -11.85 -2.08 -9.17
N TRP A 41 -11.16 -1.39 -10.07
CA TRP A 41 -11.79 -0.64 -11.16
C TRP A 41 -12.19 -1.51 -12.37
N GLU A 42 -11.88 -2.80 -12.37
CA GLU A 42 -12.51 -3.74 -13.31
C GLU A 42 -13.97 -4.03 -12.95
N GLU A 43 -14.28 -4.04 -11.65
CA GLU A 43 -15.60 -4.40 -11.15
C GLU A 43 -16.50 -3.17 -10.88
N PHE A 44 -15.88 -2.05 -10.53
CA PHE A 44 -16.57 -0.83 -10.12
C PHE A 44 -16.08 0.39 -10.88
N ASP A 45 -17.01 1.25 -11.31
CA ASP A 45 -16.67 2.59 -11.79
C ASP A 45 -16.34 3.49 -10.58
N PRO A 46 -15.09 4.02 -10.50
CA PRO A 46 -14.71 4.89 -9.39
C PRO A 46 -15.58 6.12 -9.22
N MET A 47 -16.12 6.66 -10.33
CA MET A 47 -17.01 7.83 -10.28
C MET A 47 -18.37 7.50 -9.66
N GLU A 48 -18.80 6.25 -9.77
CA GLU A 48 -20.09 5.80 -9.24
C GLU A 48 -20.06 5.41 -7.77
N VAL A 49 -18.89 5.02 -7.22
CA VAL A 49 -18.81 4.48 -5.85
C VAL A 49 -17.83 5.24 -4.95
N ALA A 50 -16.77 5.82 -5.50
CA ALA A 50 -15.64 6.37 -4.73
C ALA A 50 -15.41 7.87 -4.95
N SER A 51 -16.28 8.56 -5.69
CA SER A 51 -16.14 10.00 -5.89
C SER A 51 -16.57 10.80 -4.67
N LEU A 52 -16.02 12.00 -4.51
CA LEU A 52 -16.41 12.91 -3.44
C LEU A 52 -17.88 13.31 -3.54
N SER A 53 -18.43 13.41 -4.76
CA SER A 53 -19.86 13.69 -4.99
C SER A 53 -20.74 12.55 -4.47
N VAL A 54 -20.40 11.31 -4.73
CA VAL A 54 -21.10 10.13 -4.20
C VAL A 54 -21.06 10.11 -2.68
N PHE A 55 -19.89 10.36 -2.09
CA PHE A 55 -19.75 10.42 -0.64
C PHE A 55 -20.63 11.51 0.00
N ARG A 56 -20.74 12.69 -0.63
CA ARG A 56 -21.53 13.81 -0.11
C ARG A 56 -23.03 13.66 -0.33
N ILE A 57 -23.43 13.16 -1.50
CA ILE A 57 -24.84 13.14 -1.91
C ILE A 57 -25.53 11.82 -1.54
N THR A 58 -24.81 10.71 -1.69
CA THR A 58 -25.32 9.36 -1.44
C THR A 58 -24.31 8.54 -0.61
N PRO A 59 -24.04 8.92 0.65
CA PRO A 59 -23.02 8.28 1.47
C PRO A 59 -23.22 6.77 1.65
N SER A 60 -24.48 6.32 1.65
CA SER A 60 -24.80 4.89 1.72
C SER A 60 -24.20 4.07 0.57
N LYS A 61 -24.16 4.63 -0.64
CA LYS A 61 -23.57 3.97 -1.82
C LYS A 61 -22.05 3.79 -1.64
N PHE A 62 -21.38 4.84 -1.17
CA PHE A 62 -19.95 4.79 -0.84
C PHE A 62 -19.67 3.75 0.26
N PHE A 63 -20.38 3.78 1.38
CA PHE A 63 -20.13 2.87 2.49
C PHE A 63 -20.48 1.42 2.18
N ASN A 64 -21.49 1.15 1.36
CA ASN A 64 -21.81 -0.21 0.94
C ASN A 64 -20.71 -0.82 0.07
N TRP A 65 -20.08 -0.01 -0.78
CA TRP A 65 -18.90 -0.42 -1.54
C TRP A 65 -17.65 -0.56 -0.64
N PHE A 66 -17.42 0.40 0.27
CA PHE A 66 -16.19 0.47 1.06
C PHE A 66 -16.12 -0.58 2.18
N ARG A 67 -17.23 -0.93 2.81
CA ARG A 67 -17.24 -1.85 3.98
C ARG A 67 -16.56 -3.19 3.76
N PRO A 68 -16.81 -3.95 2.66
CA PRO A 68 -16.12 -5.21 2.42
C PRO A 68 -14.61 -5.01 2.28
N MET A 69 -14.20 -3.94 1.60
CA MET A 69 -12.79 -3.60 1.44
C MET A 69 -12.14 -3.19 2.76
N ALA A 70 -12.82 -2.39 3.57
CA ALA A 70 -12.35 -2.01 4.90
C ALA A 70 -12.12 -3.23 5.80
N LYS A 71 -12.99 -4.24 5.73
CA LYS A 71 -12.80 -5.51 6.43
C LYS A 71 -11.55 -6.23 5.94
N THR A 72 -11.37 -6.37 4.63
CA THR A 72 -10.18 -6.98 4.03
C THR A 72 -8.89 -6.27 4.48
N ILE A 73 -8.88 -4.92 4.46
CA ILE A 73 -7.76 -4.11 4.92
C ILE A 73 -7.47 -4.36 6.42
N TYR A 74 -8.50 -4.39 7.24
CA TYR A 74 -8.36 -4.59 8.68
C TYR A 74 -7.75 -5.96 9.01
N GLU A 75 -8.19 -7.01 8.32
CA GLU A 75 -7.77 -8.40 8.52
C GLU A 75 -6.41 -8.71 7.87
N ALA A 76 -5.92 -7.86 6.97
CA ALA A 76 -4.67 -8.09 6.25
C ALA A 76 -3.44 -8.04 7.16
N ALA A 77 -2.48 -8.90 6.82
CA ALA A 77 -1.17 -8.96 7.47
C ALA A 77 -0.05 -8.46 6.53
N PRO A 78 1.02 -7.91 7.08
CA PRO A 78 2.20 -7.56 6.28
C PRO A 78 2.75 -8.76 5.52
N ASN A 79 3.13 -8.55 4.28
CA ASN A 79 3.81 -9.55 3.47
C ASN A 79 5.33 -9.37 3.52
N PRO A 80 6.13 -10.28 2.92
CA PRO A 80 7.59 -10.21 2.96
C PRO A 80 8.20 -8.89 2.48
N ALA A 81 7.55 -8.17 1.56
CA ALA A 81 8.03 -6.86 1.11
C ALA A 81 7.96 -5.82 2.23
N HIS A 82 6.83 -5.76 2.96
CA HIS A 82 6.69 -4.87 4.11
C HIS A 82 7.72 -5.18 5.20
N LEU A 83 7.92 -6.47 5.51
CA LEU A 83 8.90 -6.91 6.51
C LEU A 83 10.34 -6.57 6.10
N ALA A 84 10.68 -6.75 4.83
CA ALA A 84 12.00 -6.39 4.30
C ALA A 84 12.26 -4.88 4.40
N LEU A 85 11.28 -4.04 4.08
CA LEU A 85 11.40 -2.59 4.20
C LEU A 85 11.56 -2.15 5.66
N ALA A 86 10.81 -2.74 6.58
CA ALA A 86 10.96 -2.47 8.01
C ALA A 86 12.35 -2.85 8.53
N GLU A 87 12.93 -3.96 8.05
CA GLU A 87 14.27 -4.37 8.41
C GLU A 87 15.34 -3.45 7.81
N LEU A 88 15.16 -2.98 6.57
CA LEU A 88 16.07 -1.99 5.95
C LEU A 88 16.04 -0.65 6.70
N GLU A 89 14.86 -0.19 7.12
CA GLU A 89 14.72 0.99 7.97
C GLU A 89 15.43 0.80 9.30
N LYS A 90 15.20 -0.31 9.99
CA LYS A 90 15.83 -0.64 11.27
C LYS A 90 17.35 -0.66 11.17
N ARG A 91 17.91 -1.11 10.04
CA ARG A 91 19.36 -1.10 9.77
C ARG A 91 19.89 0.26 9.30
N GLY A 92 19.03 1.25 9.10
CA GLY A 92 19.42 2.59 8.66
C GLY A 92 19.72 2.72 7.16
N TYR A 93 19.36 1.73 6.33
CA TYR A 93 19.53 1.80 4.88
C TYR A 93 18.47 2.65 4.20
N ILE A 94 17.27 2.70 4.76
CA ILE A 94 16.20 3.62 4.33
C ILE A 94 15.79 4.48 5.53
N GLN A 95 15.44 5.73 5.26
CA GLN A 95 15.09 6.71 6.30
C GLN A 95 13.59 6.84 6.48
N GLU A 96 12.85 6.80 5.39
CA GLU A 96 11.41 7.06 5.39
C GLU A 96 10.69 6.20 4.37
N ILE A 97 9.44 5.89 4.65
CA ILE A 97 8.51 5.26 3.72
C ILE A 97 7.36 6.23 3.49
N ILE A 98 7.23 6.70 2.25
CA ILE A 98 6.10 7.51 1.81
C ILE A 98 5.11 6.58 1.14
N THR A 99 3.87 6.51 1.63
CA THR A 99 2.88 5.60 1.07
C THR A 99 1.57 6.28 0.71
N GLN A 100 0.97 5.84 -0.41
CA GLN A 100 -0.39 6.20 -0.79
C GLN A 100 -1.44 5.29 -0.14
N ASN A 101 -1.00 4.26 0.62
CA ASN A 101 -1.87 3.24 1.16
C ASN A 101 -2.44 3.64 2.51
N ILE A 102 -3.69 3.22 2.75
CA ILE A 102 -4.39 3.41 4.03
C ILE A 102 -4.42 2.14 4.88
N ASP A 103 -3.72 1.08 4.46
CA ASP A 103 -3.79 -0.26 5.04
C ASP A 103 -2.96 -0.44 6.32
N VAL A 104 -2.11 0.52 6.65
CA VAL A 104 -1.17 0.53 7.78
C VAL A 104 -0.22 -0.69 7.84
N LEU A 105 -0.02 -1.40 6.73
CA LEU A 105 0.79 -2.62 6.72
C LEU A 105 2.28 -2.34 6.95
N HIS A 106 2.79 -1.18 6.53
CA HIS A 106 4.16 -0.77 6.85
C HIS A 106 4.36 -0.65 8.38
N GLN A 107 3.42 0.01 9.07
CA GLN A 107 3.46 0.15 10.53
C GLN A 107 3.29 -1.20 11.22
N LYS A 108 2.36 -2.04 10.76
CA LYS A 108 2.18 -3.42 11.27
C LYS A 108 3.45 -4.28 11.07
N ALA A 109 4.25 -4.02 10.03
CA ALA A 109 5.52 -4.69 9.79
C ALA A 109 6.65 -4.21 10.71
N GLY A 110 6.47 -3.09 11.38
CA GLY A 110 7.45 -2.51 12.31
C GLY A 110 8.16 -1.24 11.81
N SER A 111 7.80 -0.72 10.63
CA SER A 111 8.30 0.58 10.16
C SER A 111 7.80 1.70 11.06
N LYS A 112 8.68 2.66 11.37
CA LYS A 112 8.40 3.76 12.29
C LYS A 112 8.20 5.10 11.59
N ASN A 113 8.96 5.34 10.51
CA ASN A 113 8.93 6.59 9.76
C ASN A 113 8.08 6.39 8.49
N VAL A 114 6.76 6.37 8.64
CA VAL A 114 5.79 6.19 7.56
C VAL A 114 4.95 7.45 7.43
N ILE A 115 4.93 8.01 6.20
CA ILE A 115 4.22 9.24 5.83
C ILE A 115 3.18 8.90 4.77
#